data_6b17a3db98b47bd90572a5bff326bda5
#
_entry.id   6b17a3db98b47bd90572a5bff326bda5
#
_cell.length_a   1.000
_cell.length_b   1.000
_cell.length_c   1.000
_cell.angle_alpha   90.00
_cell.angle_beta   90.00
_cell.angle_gamma   90.00
#
_symmetry.space_group_name_H-M   'P 1'
#
loop_
_entity.id
_entity.type
_entity.pdbx_description
1 polymer ?
#
loop_
_entity_poly.entity_id
_entity_poly.type
_entity_poly.pdbx_seq_one_letter_code
_entity_poly.pdbx_strand_id
1 'polypeptide(L)'
;MLESIIVLSGGLGGERSVSLKSGHAIAAALREDFQVQSLCMDSEALPNGIDPQKHLVFPALHGGFGEDGRLQQLMEDAGIVYCGSGVVASRLCMDKVASKAAALALGIPVPEGRSFSSCAVPLADDLIQQLGSSLILKPANGGSSVGIQFTESRSALGLSLSLLDAGVWIAERRIRGRELTVGVLDGAVQGIVEIFTPNETYDFAAKYTEGQSQYQYPALLESELEAQIKHYAASIYQAFDCRDFARIDFLLDESTIYFLEVNTLPGLTQTSLLPKSASCSGYDFKQLARALVQGAQMRFRERYGTE
;
A
#
# COMPACT_ATOMS: atom_id res chain seq x y z
N MET A 1 -30.78 3.38 -7.38
CA MET A 1 -30.47 4.05 -6.10
C MET A 1 -29.55 3.13 -5.30
N LEU A 2 -28.52 3.67 -4.65
CA LEU A 2 -27.62 2.89 -3.79
C LEU A 2 -28.40 2.28 -2.63
N GLU A 3 -28.46 0.95 -2.53
CA GLU A 3 -29.15 0.24 -1.45
C GLU A 3 -28.21 -0.11 -0.29
N SER A 4 -26.99 -0.57 -0.60
CA SER A 4 -26.01 -0.90 0.45
C SER A 4 -24.56 -0.81 -0.03
N ILE A 5 -23.65 -0.71 0.95
CA ILE A 5 -22.22 -0.88 0.76
C ILE A 5 -21.83 -2.32 1.12
N ILE A 6 -21.17 -3.02 0.19
CA ILE A 6 -20.64 -4.35 0.43
C ILE A 6 -19.16 -4.22 0.81
N VAL A 7 -18.81 -4.61 2.02
CA VAL A 7 -17.42 -4.71 2.44
C VAL A 7 -16.89 -6.11 2.14
N LEU A 8 -15.92 -6.19 1.20
CA LEU A 8 -15.23 -7.44 0.86
C LEU A 8 -13.98 -7.58 1.72
N SER A 9 -13.84 -8.70 2.42
CA SER A 9 -12.65 -9.00 3.25
C SER A 9 -12.29 -10.48 3.16
N GLY A 10 -11.16 -10.90 3.73
CA GLY A 10 -10.68 -12.28 3.66
C GLY A 10 -9.54 -12.44 2.66
N GLY A 11 -9.72 -13.26 1.65
CA GLY A 11 -8.67 -13.61 0.67
C GLY A 11 -7.90 -14.88 1.05
N LEU A 12 -7.00 -15.34 0.15
CA LEU A 12 -6.25 -16.60 0.30
C LEU A 12 -4.82 -16.39 0.84
N GLY A 13 -4.34 -15.15 0.89
CA GLY A 13 -2.97 -14.81 1.28
C GLY A 13 -2.73 -14.82 2.79
N GLY A 14 -1.47 -14.67 3.17
CA GLY A 14 -1.02 -14.58 4.57
C GLY A 14 -1.61 -13.38 5.34
N GLU A 15 -2.14 -12.38 4.64
CA GLU A 15 -2.77 -11.20 5.21
C GLU A 15 -4.28 -11.33 5.46
N ARG A 16 -4.85 -12.55 5.27
CA ARG A 16 -6.29 -12.81 5.48
C ARG A 16 -6.80 -12.29 6.83
N SER A 17 -6.06 -12.54 7.90
CA SER A 17 -6.46 -12.10 9.25
C SER A 17 -6.49 -10.58 9.40
N VAL A 18 -5.59 -9.87 8.74
CA VAL A 18 -5.52 -8.41 8.71
C VAL A 18 -6.70 -7.86 7.91
N SER A 19 -6.98 -8.46 6.76
CA SER A 19 -8.13 -8.14 5.91
C SER A 19 -9.46 -8.27 6.67
N LEU A 20 -9.67 -9.37 7.37
CA LEU A 20 -10.89 -9.58 8.17
C LEU A 20 -11.04 -8.52 9.28
N LYS A 21 -9.95 -8.14 9.95
CA LYS A 21 -9.97 -7.06 10.97
C LYS A 21 -10.29 -5.71 10.34
N SER A 22 -9.64 -5.35 9.22
CA SER A 22 -9.90 -4.11 8.47
C SER A 22 -11.35 -4.06 7.98
N GLY A 23 -11.84 -5.14 7.38
CA GLY A 23 -13.22 -5.23 6.90
C GLY A 23 -14.24 -5.09 8.03
N HIS A 24 -14.00 -5.73 9.18
CA HIS A 24 -14.86 -5.59 10.34
C HIS A 24 -14.90 -4.14 10.87
N ALA A 25 -13.73 -3.50 11.01
CA ALA A 25 -13.63 -2.14 11.52
C ALA A 25 -14.34 -1.12 10.60
N ILE A 26 -14.09 -1.21 9.28
CA ILE A 26 -14.74 -0.34 8.29
C ILE A 26 -16.25 -0.59 8.23
N ALA A 27 -16.68 -1.85 8.21
CA ALA A 27 -18.11 -2.16 8.20
C ALA A 27 -18.83 -1.61 9.44
N ALA A 28 -18.20 -1.72 10.62
CA ALA A 28 -18.75 -1.17 11.86
C ALA A 28 -18.87 0.36 11.79
N ALA A 29 -17.83 1.05 11.29
CA ALA A 29 -17.86 2.51 11.17
C ALA A 29 -18.90 3.01 10.14
N LEU A 30 -19.07 2.31 9.01
CA LEU A 30 -20.01 2.71 7.96
C LEU A 30 -21.49 2.42 8.31
N ARG A 31 -21.78 1.44 9.20
CA ARG A 31 -23.16 1.08 9.56
C ARG A 31 -23.96 2.19 10.25
N GLU A 32 -23.31 3.22 10.73
CA GLU A 32 -24.01 4.36 11.32
C GLU A 32 -24.73 5.22 10.28
N ASP A 33 -24.22 5.22 9.04
CA ASP A 33 -24.73 6.09 7.97
C ASP A 33 -25.29 5.30 6.78
N PHE A 34 -24.93 4.02 6.65
CA PHE A 34 -25.25 3.20 5.47
C PHE A 34 -25.76 1.82 5.87
N GLN A 35 -26.56 1.24 4.99
CA GLN A 35 -26.77 -0.21 5.03
C GLN A 35 -25.48 -0.88 4.58
N VAL A 36 -24.91 -1.77 5.41
CA VAL A 36 -23.64 -2.43 5.15
C VAL A 36 -23.77 -3.93 5.26
N GLN A 37 -23.35 -4.62 4.20
CA GLN A 37 -23.21 -6.07 4.16
C GLN A 37 -21.72 -6.41 4.16
N SER A 38 -21.34 -7.48 4.86
CA SER A 38 -19.94 -7.97 4.86
C SER A 38 -19.91 -9.31 4.15
N LEU A 39 -19.07 -9.44 3.12
CA LEU A 39 -18.85 -10.68 2.40
C LEU A 39 -17.38 -11.10 2.56
N CYS A 40 -17.19 -12.40 2.82
CA CYS A 40 -15.85 -12.98 2.93
C CYS A 40 -15.45 -13.63 1.60
N MET A 41 -14.25 -13.33 1.14
CA MET A 41 -13.66 -13.95 -0.03
C MET A 41 -12.81 -15.16 0.37
N ASP A 42 -13.17 -16.33 -0.13
CA ASP A 42 -12.45 -17.58 0.07
C ASP A 42 -11.89 -18.14 -1.26
N SER A 43 -11.97 -17.35 -2.32
CA SER A 43 -11.43 -17.66 -3.66
C SER A 43 -11.09 -16.36 -4.40
N GLU A 44 -10.36 -16.48 -5.51
CA GLU A 44 -10.10 -15.34 -6.42
C GLU A 44 -11.28 -15.11 -7.40
N ALA A 45 -12.51 -15.14 -6.88
CA ALA A 45 -13.73 -14.86 -7.63
C ALA A 45 -14.66 -13.97 -6.80
N LEU A 46 -15.43 -13.14 -7.48
CA LEU A 46 -16.43 -12.31 -6.79
C LEU A 46 -17.49 -13.18 -6.13
N PRO A 47 -17.85 -12.92 -4.87
CA PRO A 47 -18.92 -13.64 -4.22
C PRO A 47 -20.27 -13.33 -4.87
N ASN A 48 -21.19 -14.30 -4.80
CA ASN A 48 -22.56 -14.10 -5.27
C ASN A 48 -23.30 -13.04 -4.46
N GLY A 49 -24.33 -12.42 -5.06
CA GLY A 49 -25.20 -11.47 -4.38
C GLY A 49 -24.79 -10.01 -4.52
N ILE A 50 -23.77 -9.69 -5.29
CA ILE A 50 -23.42 -8.31 -5.64
C ILE A 50 -24.21 -7.89 -6.88
N ASP A 51 -25.13 -6.95 -6.69
CA ASP A 51 -25.87 -6.30 -7.78
C ASP A 51 -25.21 -4.94 -8.08
N PRO A 52 -24.60 -4.75 -9.26
CA PRO A 52 -23.87 -3.53 -9.58
C PRO A 52 -24.77 -2.27 -9.62
N GLN A 53 -26.07 -2.42 -9.81
CA GLN A 53 -27.01 -1.28 -9.83
C GLN A 53 -27.51 -0.86 -8.43
N LYS A 54 -27.22 -1.67 -7.40
CA LYS A 54 -27.70 -1.48 -6.03
C LYS A 54 -26.58 -1.35 -5.01
N HIS A 55 -25.44 -1.97 -5.28
CA HIS A 55 -24.36 -2.12 -4.33
C HIS A 55 -23.11 -1.36 -4.76
N LEU A 56 -22.50 -0.67 -3.81
CA LEU A 56 -21.15 -0.15 -3.91
C LEU A 56 -20.23 -1.08 -3.13
N VAL A 57 -19.08 -1.42 -3.69
CA VAL A 57 -18.14 -2.34 -3.04
C VAL A 57 -16.99 -1.58 -2.37
N PHE A 58 -16.72 -1.92 -1.12
CA PHE A 58 -15.51 -1.50 -0.40
C PHE A 58 -14.57 -2.70 -0.25
N PRO A 59 -13.47 -2.78 -1.03
CA PRO A 59 -12.48 -3.83 -0.87
C PRO A 59 -11.61 -3.53 0.35
N ALA A 60 -11.59 -4.44 1.32
CA ALA A 60 -10.72 -4.42 2.49
C ALA A 60 -9.77 -5.62 2.48
N LEU A 61 -9.37 -6.07 1.27
CA LEU A 61 -8.37 -7.11 1.09
C LEU A 61 -6.98 -6.51 1.12
N HIS A 62 -6.01 -7.31 1.54
CA HIS A 62 -4.60 -6.90 1.59
C HIS A 62 -3.72 -7.89 0.86
N GLY A 63 -2.67 -7.37 0.23
CA GLY A 63 -1.69 -8.13 -0.53
C GLY A 63 -2.22 -8.78 -1.81
N GLY A 64 -1.32 -9.31 -2.62
CA GLY A 64 -1.57 -10.13 -3.79
C GLY A 64 -2.82 -9.77 -4.58
N PHE A 65 -3.74 -10.72 -4.73
CA PHE A 65 -4.98 -10.58 -5.50
C PHE A 65 -5.83 -9.34 -5.16
N GLY A 66 -5.83 -8.90 -3.91
CA GLY A 66 -6.59 -7.72 -3.49
C GLY A 66 -6.05 -6.41 -4.03
N GLU A 67 -4.72 -6.32 -4.21
CA GLU A 67 -4.02 -5.07 -4.52
C GLU A 67 -3.32 -5.06 -5.90
N ASP A 68 -3.22 -6.19 -6.60
CA ASP A 68 -2.48 -6.31 -7.86
C ASP A 68 -3.29 -6.01 -9.13
N GLY A 69 -4.50 -5.50 -8.98
CA GLY A 69 -5.39 -5.15 -10.08
C GLY A 69 -6.29 -6.29 -10.58
N ARG A 70 -6.13 -7.53 -10.11
CA ARG A 70 -6.99 -8.66 -10.52
C ARG A 70 -8.39 -8.54 -9.92
N LEU A 71 -8.51 -8.22 -8.65
CA LEU A 71 -9.81 -7.97 -8.02
C LEU A 71 -10.52 -6.78 -8.66
N GLN A 72 -9.78 -5.70 -8.90
CA GLN A 72 -10.29 -4.49 -9.56
C GLN A 72 -10.82 -4.82 -10.96
N GLN A 73 -10.09 -5.63 -11.72
CA GLN A 73 -10.51 -6.08 -13.05
C GLN A 73 -11.82 -6.86 -12.99
N LEU A 74 -11.97 -7.80 -12.05
CA LEU A 74 -13.23 -8.55 -11.90
C LEU A 74 -14.41 -7.64 -11.55
N MET A 75 -14.19 -6.61 -10.73
CA MET A 75 -15.23 -5.63 -10.39
C MET A 75 -15.60 -4.76 -11.60
N GLU A 76 -14.62 -4.32 -12.39
CA GLU A 76 -14.87 -3.53 -13.60
C GLU A 76 -15.60 -4.35 -14.67
N ASP A 77 -15.20 -5.60 -14.91
CA ASP A 77 -15.86 -6.52 -15.85
C ASP A 77 -17.32 -6.82 -15.45
N ALA A 78 -17.58 -6.87 -14.15
CA ALA A 78 -18.94 -7.02 -13.60
C ALA A 78 -19.74 -5.72 -13.54
N GLY A 79 -19.19 -4.59 -13.95
CA GLY A 79 -19.85 -3.28 -13.86
C GLY A 79 -19.99 -2.73 -12.45
N ILE A 80 -19.29 -3.27 -11.47
CA ILE A 80 -19.38 -2.88 -10.06
C ILE A 80 -18.60 -1.58 -9.83
N VAL A 81 -19.22 -0.63 -9.14
CA VAL A 81 -18.51 0.55 -8.61
C VAL A 81 -17.90 0.20 -7.27
N TYR A 82 -16.65 0.57 -7.06
CA TYR A 82 -15.90 0.21 -5.85
C TYR A 82 -15.02 1.37 -5.36
N CYS A 83 -14.65 1.33 -4.08
CA CYS A 83 -13.73 2.25 -3.44
C CYS A 83 -12.28 1.88 -3.75
N GLY A 84 -11.41 2.88 -3.85
CA GLY A 84 -9.98 2.72 -4.07
C GLY A 84 -9.58 2.78 -5.54
N SER A 85 -8.30 2.59 -5.76
CA SER A 85 -7.63 2.74 -7.06
C SER A 85 -8.11 1.72 -8.10
N GLY A 86 -8.07 2.11 -9.37
CA GLY A 86 -8.44 1.28 -10.51
C GLY A 86 -7.40 0.21 -10.86
N VAL A 87 -7.69 -0.58 -11.90
CA VAL A 87 -6.85 -1.70 -12.34
C VAL A 87 -5.42 -1.26 -12.64
N VAL A 88 -5.26 -0.19 -13.43
CA VAL A 88 -3.93 0.27 -13.89
C VAL A 88 -3.09 0.78 -12.73
N ALA A 89 -3.68 1.61 -11.86
CA ALA A 89 -3.01 2.14 -10.69
C ALA A 89 -2.61 1.02 -9.71
N SER A 90 -3.50 0.06 -9.44
CA SER A 90 -3.22 -1.07 -8.56
C SER A 90 -2.07 -1.94 -9.08
N ARG A 91 -2.05 -2.24 -10.39
CA ARG A 91 -0.94 -2.97 -11.03
C ARG A 91 0.38 -2.22 -10.93
N LEU A 92 0.38 -0.90 -11.23
CA LEU A 92 1.56 -0.07 -11.16
C LEU A 92 2.11 0.00 -9.73
N CYS A 93 1.24 0.22 -8.75
CA CYS A 93 1.66 0.35 -7.35
C CYS A 93 2.19 -0.97 -6.77
N MET A 94 1.67 -2.12 -7.20
CA MET A 94 2.13 -3.44 -6.76
C MET A 94 3.50 -3.81 -7.36
N ASP A 95 3.82 -3.37 -8.57
CA ASP A 95 5.10 -3.60 -9.23
C ASP A 95 6.14 -2.57 -8.77
N LYS A 96 7.04 -3.00 -7.87
CA LYS A 96 8.09 -2.12 -7.32
C LYS A 96 9.09 -1.63 -8.37
N VAL A 97 9.30 -2.37 -9.47
CA VAL A 97 10.19 -1.95 -10.55
C VAL A 97 9.53 -0.82 -11.34
N ALA A 98 8.28 -1.02 -11.74
CA ALA A 98 7.52 -0.06 -12.51
C ALA A 98 7.22 1.22 -11.69
N SER A 99 6.77 1.08 -10.42
CA SER A 99 6.46 2.23 -9.56
C SER A 99 7.68 3.08 -9.25
N LYS A 100 8.86 2.46 -9.00
CA LYS A 100 10.11 3.21 -8.79
C LYS A 100 10.60 3.89 -10.07
N ALA A 101 10.48 3.26 -11.22
CA ALA A 101 10.80 3.90 -12.49
C ALA A 101 9.88 5.12 -12.76
N ALA A 102 8.60 5.00 -12.46
CA ALA A 102 7.64 6.11 -12.57
C ALA A 102 7.97 7.25 -11.58
N ALA A 103 8.33 6.94 -10.33
CA ALA A 103 8.74 7.94 -9.35
C ALA A 103 10.03 8.68 -9.77
N LEU A 104 11.03 7.95 -10.30
CA LEU A 104 12.25 8.55 -10.87
C LEU A 104 11.95 9.50 -12.02
N ALA A 105 10.99 9.17 -12.89
CA ALA A 105 10.56 10.04 -13.99
C ALA A 105 9.93 11.35 -13.50
N LEU A 106 9.41 11.37 -12.27
CA LEU A 106 8.93 12.59 -11.59
C LEU A 106 10.05 13.37 -10.88
N GLY A 107 11.30 12.89 -10.93
CA GLY A 107 12.42 13.48 -10.19
C GLY A 107 12.44 13.11 -8.71
N ILE A 108 11.67 12.12 -8.29
CA ILE A 108 11.60 11.66 -6.90
C ILE A 108 12.66 10.58 -6.69
N PRO A 109 13.59 10.73 -5.73
CA PRO A 109 14.62 9.75 -5.48
C PRO A 109 14.06 8.39 -5.05
N VAL A 110 14.70 7.32 -5.50
CA VAL A 110 14.46 5.94 -5.03
C VAL A 110 15.79 5.31 -4.62
N PRO A 111 15.81 4.31 -3.73
CA PRO A 111 17.02 3.56 -3.46
C PRO A 111 17.62 2.98 -4.75
N GLU A 112 18.92 3.20 -4.95
CA GLU A 112 19.62 2.65 -6.13
C GLU A 112 19.51 1.13 -6.11
N GLY A 113 19.15 0.52 -7.25
CA GLY A 113 18.91 -0.90 -7.30
C GLY A 113 18.97 -1.49 -8.70
N ARG A 114 18.94 -2.81 -8.75
CA ARG A 114 18.91 -3.62 -9.97
C ARG A 114 17.87 -4.72 -9.85
N SER A 115 16.97 -4.81 -10.83
CA SER A 115 16.04 -5.93 -10.96
C SER A 115 16.66 -7.06 -11.79
N PHE A 116 16.27 -8.30 -11.46
CA PHE A 116 16.71 -9.50 -12.16
C PHE A 116 15.72 -10.63 -11.97
N SER A 117 15.75 -11.60 -12.88
CA SER A 117 14.98 -12.84 -12.76
C SER A 117 15.73 -13.86 -11.92
N SER A 118 15.02 -14.66 -11.12
CA SER A 118 15.60 -15.82 -10.43
C SER A 118 16.17 -16.88 -11.39
N CYS A 119 15.82 -16.86 -12.68
CA CYS A 119 16.43 -17.68 -13.72
C CYS A 119 17.76 -17.10 -14.27
N ALA A 120 18.11 -15.85 -13.92
CA ALA A 120 19.29 -15.16 -14.38
C ALA A 120 19.87 -14.28 -13.25
N VAL A 121 20.24 -14.95 -12.15
CA VAL A 121 20.74 -14.32 -10.92
C VAL A 121 22.13 -13.72 -11.19
N PRO A 122 22.36 -12.42 -10.90
CA PRO A 122 23.66 -11.79 -11.05
C PRO A 122 24.66 -12.35 -10.04
N LEU A 123 25.96 -12.22 -10.35
CA LEU A 123 27.00 -12.56 -9.39
C LEU A 123 26.96 -11.58 -8.20
N ALA A 124 27.23 -12.08 -7.00
CA ALA A 124 27.30 -11.24 -5.80
C ALA A 124 28.32 -10.12 -5.94
N ASP A 125 29.45 -10.40 -6.58
CA ASP A 125 30.52 -9.40 -6.80
C ASP A 125 30.06 -8.25 -7.71
N ASP A 126 29.25 -8.54 -8.76
CA ASP A 126 28.71 -7.53 -9.65
C ASP A 126 27.73 -6.59 -8.91
N LEU A 127 26.88 -7.15 -8.05
CA LEU A 127 25.94 -6.38 -7.23
C LEU A 127 26.70 -5.50 -6.21
N ILE A 128 27.73 -6.05 -5.56
CA ILE A 128 28.52 -5.30 -4.59
C ILE A 128 29.30 -4.17 -5.28
N GLN A 129 29.86 -4.42 -6.45
CA GLN A 129 30.57 -3.39 -7.23
C GLN A 129 29.64 -2.24 -7.61
N GLN A 130 28.38 -2.54 -7.98
CA GLN A 130 27.41 -1.55 -8.40
C GLN A 130 26.74 -0.82 -7.23
N LEU A 131 26.34 -1.55 -6.18
CA LEU A 131 25.42 -1.05 -5.16
C LEU A 131 26.03 -0.95 -3.76
N GLY A 132 27.24 -1.47 -3.55
CA GLY A 132 27.88 -1.60 -2.24
C GLY A 132 27.54 -2.93 -1.56
N SER A 133 28.13 -3.16 -0.36
CA SER A 133 28.00 -4.45 0.36
C SER A 133 26.76 -4.57 1.23
N SER A 134 26.13 -3.45 1.59
CA SER A 134 24.91 -3.43 2.40
C SER A 134 23.70 -3.34 1.48
N LEU A 135 23.00 -4.46 1.30
CA LEU A 135 21.93 -4.60 0.31
C LEU A 135 20.63 -5.14 0.92
N ILE A 136 19.53 -4.79 0.26
CA ILE A 136 18.22 -5.38 0.49
C ILE A 136 17.84 -6.17 -0.75
N LEU A 137 17.53 -7.47 -0.58
CA LEU A 137 16.90 -8.29 -1.61
C LEU A 137 15.41 -8.39 -1.31
N LYS A 138 14.55 -8.16 -2.32
CA LYS A 138 13.10 -8.27 -2.17
C LYS A 138 12.44 -8.70 -3.47
N PRO A 139 11.28 -9.40 -3.39
CA PRO A 139 10.47 -9.66 -4.57
C PRO A 139 10.01 -8.34 -5.22
N ALA A 140 10.00 -8.28 -6.56
CA ALA A 140 9.50 -7.12 -7.29
C ALA A 140 7.99 -6.92 -7.09
N ASN A 141 7.25 -8.04 -7.00
CA ASN A 141 5.82 -8.07 -6.74
C ASN A 141 5.57 -8.65 -5.35
N GLY A 142 4.63 -8.07 -4.63
CA GLY A 142 4.26 -8.54 -3.29
C GLY A 142 4.22 -7.40 -2.27
N GLY A 143 3.47 -7.64 -1.19
CA GLY A 143 3.25 -6.70 -0.10
C GLY A 143 3.83 -7.17 1.24
N SER A 144 3.55 -6.40 2.28
CA SER A 144 3.81 -6.75 3.70
C SER A 144 5.22 -7.19 4.06
N SER A 145 6.22 -6.70 3.35
CA SER A 145 7.63 -7.03 3.60
C SER A 145 7.96 -8.54 3.55
N VAL A 146 7.10 -9.35 2.92
CA VAL A 146 7.34 -10.79 2.77
C VAL A 146 8.49 -11.01 1.79
N GLY A 147 9.44 -11.87 2.19
CA GLY A 147 10.61 -12.22 1.37
C GLY A 147 11.73 -11.17 1.35
N ILE A 148 11.65 -10.10 2.13
CA ILE A 148 12.75 -9.13 2.25
C ILE A 148 13.91 -9.78 3.00
N GLN A 149 15.12 -9.64 2.44
CA GLN A 149 16.36 -10.14 3.03
C GLN A 149 17.38 -9.00 3.10
N PHE A 150 18.04 -8.87 4.25
CA PHE A 150 19.08 -7.90 4.49
C PHE A 150 20.45 -8.58 4.45
N THR A 151 21.37 -8.04 3.67
CA THR A 151 22.72 -8.59 3.52
C THR A 151 23.77 -7.51 3.75
N GLU A 152 24.80 -7.83 4.52
CA GLU A 152 25.91 -6.89 4.85
C GLU A 152 27.29 -7.47 4.48
N SER A 153 27.32 -8.62 3.84
CA SER A 153 28.56 -9.26 3.40
C SER A 153 28.37 -10.05 2.11
N ARG A 154 29.47 -10.25 1.39
CA ARG A 154 29.49 -11.06 0.17
C ARG A 154 28.94 -12.48 0.40
N SER A 155 29.32 -13.11 1.51
CA SER A 155 28.87 -14.47 1.83
C SER A 155 27.39 -14.53 2.13
N ALA A 156 26.85 -13.58 2.90
CA ALA A 156 25.41 -13.47 3.17
C ALA A 156 24.63 -13.21 1.88
N LEU A 157 25.10 -12.28 1.02
CA LEU A 157 24.49 -12.01 -0.27
C LEU A 157 24.48 -13.26 -1.17
N GLY A 158 25.61 -13.97 -1.28
CA GLY A 158 25.71 -15.20 -2.08
C GLY A 158 24.75 -16.30 -1.59
N LEU A 159 24.59 -16.46 -0.28
CA LEU A 159 23.62 -17.40 0.30
C LEU A 159 22.21 -16.95 -0.04
N SER A 160 21.86 -15.70 0.20
CA SER A 160 20.53 -15.16 -0.12
C SER A 160 20.16 -15.35 -1.59
N LEU A 161 21.10 -15.04 -2.51
CA LEU A 161 20.89 -15.22 -3.96
C LEU A 161 20.64 -16.68 -4.36
N SER A 162 21.23 -17.64 -3.62
CA SER A 162 21.03 -19.09 -3.90
C SER A 162 19.71 -19.65 -3.42
N LEU A 163 18.97 -18.90 -2.58
CA LEU A 163 17.72 -19.33 -1.94
C LEU A 163 16.48 -18.56 -2.44
N LEU A 164 16.64 -17.80 -3.54
CA LEU A 164 15.53 -17.01 -4.08
C LEU A 164 14.44 -17.90 -4.68
N ASP A 165 13.20 -17.60 -4.32
CA ASP A 165 12.04 -18.19 -4.97
C ASP A 165 11.91 -17.73 -6.44
N ALA A 166 11.13 -18.50 -7.23
CA ALA A 166 10.88 -18.15 -8.63
C ALA A 166 10.20 -16.78 -8.75
N GLY A 167 10.71 -15.95 -9.65
CA GLY A 167 10.14 -14.62 -9.92
C GLY A 167 11.17 -13.56 -10.26
N VAL A 168 10.70 -12.31 -10.25
CA VAL A 168 11.55 -11.11 -10.41
C VAL A 168 11.91 -10.58 -9.03
N TRP A 169 13.17 -10.29 -8.84
CA TRP A 169 13.75 -9.78 -7.61
C TRP A 169 14.41 -8.43 -7.83
N ILE A 170 14.55 -7.66 -6.77
CA ILE A 170 15.26 -6.40 -6.75
C ILE A 170 16.34 -6.49 -5.67
N ALA A 171 17.58 -6.17 -6.06
CA ALA A 171 18.65 -5.84 -5.12
C ALA A 171 18.75 -4.32 -5.03
N GLU A 172 18.66 -3.76 -3.84
CA GLU A 172 18.76 -2.31 -3.60
C GLU A 172 19.86 -2.01 -2.57
N ARG A 173 20.52 -0.88 -2.72
CA ARG A 173 21.35 -0.32 -1.66
C ARG A 173 20.50 -0.12 -0.42
N ARG A 174 20.94 -0.65 0.72
CA ARG A 174 20.28 -0.40 1.99
C ARG A 174 20.51 1.05 2.41
N ILE A 175 19.43 1.80 2.47
CA ILE A 175 19.43 3.13 3.06
C ILE A 175 19.07 2.97 4.55
N ARG A 176 19.84 3.61 5.43
CA ARG A 176 19.51 3.71 6.86
C ARG A 176 18.93 5.09 7.11
N GLY A 177 17.74 5.15 7.65
CA GLY A 177 17.03 6.42 7.81
C GLY A 177 15.73 6.26 8.56
N ARG A 178 14.97 7.36 8.61
CA ARG A 178 13.67 7.45 9.25
C ARG A 178 12.61 6.93 8.28
N GLU A 179 11.81 5.95 8.69
CA GLU A 179 10.72 5.44 7.88
C GLU A 179 9.47 6.29 8.10
N LEU A 180 8.95 6.86 7.02
CA LEU A 180 7.85 7.80 7.01
C LEU A 180 6.73 7.31 6.11
N THR A 181 5.50 7.53 6.51
CA THR A 181 4.33 7.19 5.70
C THR A 181 3.32 8.32 5.67
N VAL A 182 2.65 8.49 4.54
CA VAL A 182 1.73 9.59 4.28
C VAL A 182 0.44 9.03 3.67
N GLY A 183 -0.69 9.34 4.29
CA GLY A 183 -2.00 9.09 3.70
C GLY A 183 -2.38 10.16 2.69
N VAL A 184 -3.07 9.77 1.65
CA VAL A 184 -3.72 10.69 0.70
C VAL A 184 -5.19 10.28 0.60
N LEU A 185 -6.10 11.23 0.75
CA LEU A 185 -7.54 11.04 0.67
C LEU A 185 -8.08 11.97 -0.41
N ASP A 186 -8.62 11.41 -1.49
CA ASP A 186 -9.16 12.16 -2.64
C ASP A 186 -8.23 13.31 -3.11
N GLY A 187 -6.93 13.00 -3.23
CA GLY A 187 -5.88 13.95 -3.59
C GLY A 187 -5.39 14.86 -2.44
N ALA A 188 -6.08 14.92 -1.31
CA ALA A 188 -5.65 15.70 -0.15
C ALA A 188 -4.63 14.92 0.69
N VAL A 189 -3.40 15.45 0.77
CA VAL A 189 -2.32 14.83 1.55
C VAL A 189 -2.56 15.05 3.04
N GLN A 190 -2.49 13.98 3.81
CA GLN A 190 -2.70 13.96 5.25
C GLN A 190 -1.39 14.19 6.03
N GLY A 191 -1.42 14.02 7.35
CA GLY A 191 -0.22 14.14 8.16
C GLY A 191 0.77 13.00 7.95
N ILE A 192 2.04 13.29 8.22
CA ILE A 192 3.12 12.32 8.10
C ILE A 192 3.23 11.53 9.42
N VAL A 193 3.35 10.22 9.29
CA VAL A 193 3.59 9.30 10.42
C VAL A 193 5.00 8.76 10.31
N GLU A 194 5.77 8.87 11.38
CA GLU A 194 7.08 8.22 11.51
C GLU A 194 6.92 6.87 12.22
N ILE A 195 7.62 5.87 11.70
CA ILE A 195 7.59 4.50 12.17
C ILE A 195 8.92 4.18 12.83
N PHE A 196 8.89 3.78 14.11
CA PHE A 196 10.07 3.35 14.85
C PHE A 196 9.99 1.85 15.06
N THR A 197 11.03 1.15 14.61
CA THR A 197 11.16 -0.29 14.80
C THR A 197 12.41 -0.59 15.61
N PRO A 198 12.37 -1.51 16.59
CA PRO A 198 13.53 -1.82 17.41
C PRO A 198 14.76 -2.31 16.62
N ASN A 199 14.52 -2.92 15.46
CA ASN A 199 15.55 -3.55 14.63
C ASN A 199 15.88 -2.75 13.37
N GLU A 200 15.58 -1.45 13.32
CA GLU A 200 15.76 -0.59 12.13
C GLU A 200 15.10 -1.15 10.84
N THR A 201 14.12 -2.05 10.98
CA THR A 201 13.43 -2.65 9.83
C THR A 201 11.96 -2.85 10.13
N TYR A 202 11.10 -2.32 9.27
CA TYR A 202 9.66 -2.48 9.36
C TYR A 202 9.22 -3.74 8.60
N ASP A 203 9.57 -4.90 9.15
CA ASP A 203 9.24 -6.20 8.59
C ASP A 203 7.79 -6.64 8.93
N PHE A 204 7.40 -7.85 8.49
CA PHE A 204 6.07 -8.39 8.72
C PHE A 204 5.72 -8.48 10.22
N ALA A 205 6.68 -8.90 11.06
CA ALA A 205 6.47 -9.00 12.50
C ALA A 205 6.28 -7.61 13.12
N ALA A 206 7.09 -6.62 12.72
CA ALA A 206 6.96 -5.24 13.16
C ALA A 206 5.64 -4.58 12.73
N LYS A 207 5.08 -4.99 11.57
CA LYS A 207 3.79 -4.48 11.05
C LYS A 207 2.58 -5.01 11.83
N TYR A 208 2.59 -6.26 12.26
CA TYR A 208 1.38 -6.96 12.72
C TYR A 208 1.45 -7.52 14.14
N THR A 209 2.60 -7.41 14.83
CA THR A 209 2.73 -7.80 16.23
C THR A 209 2.61 -6.58 17.14
N GLU A 210 1.67 -6.61 18.06
CA GLU A 210 1.42 -5.52 19.00
C GLU A 210 2.66 -5.22 19.85
N GLY A 211 3.03 -3.92 19.95
CA GLY A 211 4.18 -3.46 20.73
C GLY A 211 5.54 -3.55 20.02
N GLN A 212 5.61 -4.10 18.82
CA GLN A 212 6.87 -4.19 18.04
C GLN A 212 7.21 -2.90 17.27
N SER A 213 6.26 -2.00 17.10
CA SER A 213 6.49 -0.71 16.45
C SER A 213 5.93 0.43 17.30
N GLN A 214 6.61 1.55 17.29
CA GLN A 214 6.13 2.81 17.86
C GLN A 214 5.91 3.81 16.73
N TYR A 215 5.01 4.77 16.94
CA TYR A 215 4.62 5.72 15.92
C TYR A 215 4.64 7.14 16.49
N GLN A 216 5.25 8.06 15.75
CA GLN A 216 5.16 9.50 16.01
C GLN A 216 4.27 10.14 14.95
N TYR A 217 3.13 10.71 15.35
CA TYR A 217 2.21 11.38 14.43
C TYR A 217 1.57 12.61 15.08
N PRO A 218 1.73 13.80 14.47
CA PRO A 218 2.57 14.03 13.29
C PRO A 218 4.05 13.76 13.56
N ALA A 219 4.78 13.36 12.51
CA ALA A 219 6.23 13.19 12.56
C ALA A 219 6.91 14.55 12.82
N LEU A 220 7.97 14.55 13.61
CA LEU A 220 8.75 15.77 13.89
C LEU A 220 9.77 15.98 12.77
N LEU A 221 9.46 16.89 11.85
CA LEU A 221 10.25 17.22 10.66
C LEU A 221 10.48 18.73 10.56
N GLU A 222 11.57 19.11 9.91
CA GLU A 222 11.77 20.47 9.46
C GLU A 222 10.72 20.82 8.40
N SER A 223 10.24 22.09 8.39
CA SER A 223 9.12 22.49 7.53
C SER A 223 9.38 22.25 6.03
N GLU A 224 10.63 22.39 5.60
CA GLU A 224 11.02 22.17 4.20
C GLU A 224 10.92 20.68 3.82
N LEU A 225 11.39 19.79 4.69
CA LEU A 225 11.29 18.33 4.49
C LEU A 225 9.84 17.86 4.53
N GLU A 226 9.04 18.38 5.48
CA GLU A 226 7.61 18.09 5.55
C GLU A 226 6.90 18.50 4.26
N ALA A 227 7.14 19.72 3.78
CA ALA A 227 6.55 20.23 2.55
C ALA A 227 6.97 19.39 1.33
N GLN A 228 8.24 18.99 1.26
CA GLN A 228 8.76 18.17 0.16
C GLN A 228 8.16 16.76 0.15
N ILE A 229 8.03 16.10 1.31
CA ILE A 229 7.39 14.78 1.42
C ILE A 229 5.93 14.86 0.97
N LYS A 230 5.20 15.88 1.43
CA LYS A 230 3.81 16.09 1.02
C LYS A 230 3.68 16.37 -0.47
N HIS A 231 4.59 17.14 -1.04
CA HIS A 231 4.64 17.37 -2.49
C HIS A 231 4.90 16.08 -3.27
N TYR A 232 5.86 15.26 -2.82
CA TYR A 232 6.13 13.97 -3.45
C TYR A 232 4.92 13.03 -3.36
N ALA A 233 4.26 12.97 -2.19
CA ALA A 233 3.07 12.15 -2.03
C ALA A 233 1.92 12.58 -2.95
N ALA A 234 1.65 13.89 -3.09
CA ALA A 234 0.66 14.41 -4.02
C ALA A 234 1.00 14.08 -5.48
N SER A 235 2.27 14.28 -5.88
CA SER A 235 2.74 14.01 -7.24
C SER A 235 2.63 12.53 -7.61
N ILE A 236 3.02 11.63 -6.70
CA ILE A 236 2.91 10.18 -6.88
C ILE A 236 1.43 9.78 -7.00
N TYR A 237 0.58 10.22 -6.07
CA TYR A 237 -0.85 9.91 -6.08
C TYR A 237 -1.50 10.26 -7.40
N GLN A 238 -1.22 11.46 -7.91
CA GLN A 238 -1.74 11.94 -9.18
C GLN A 238 -1.16 11.19 -10.38
N ALA A 239 0.16 11.04 -10.45
CA ALA A 239 0.82 10.44 -11.61
C ALA A 239 0.58 8.93 -11.73
N PHE A 240 0.33 8.24 -10.61
CA PHE A 240 0.00 6.81 -10.61
C PHE A 240 -1.50 6.55 -10.78
N ASP A 241 -2.28 7.60 -11.01
CA ASP A 241 -3.74 7.53 -11.17
C ASP A 241 -4.44 6.85 -9.98
N CYS A 242 -3.91 7.09 -8.77
CA CYS A 242 -4.57 6.66 -7.55
C CYS A 242 -5.87 7.43 -7.37
N ARG A 243 -6.88 6.78 -6.78
CA ARG A 243 -8.15 7.45 -6.48
C ARG A 243 -8.68 7.05 -5.11
N ASP A 244 -9.58 7.87 -4.58
CA ASP A 244 -10.20 7.79 -3.27
C ASP A 244 -9.17 7.86 -2.14
N PHE A 245 -8.27 6.89 -2.02
CA PHE A 245 -7.24 6.88 -0.99
C PHE A 245 -6.00 6.05 -1.40
N ALA A 246 -4.88 6.41 -0.82
CA ALA A 246 -3.64 5.63 -0.85
C ALA A 246 -2.77 5.94 0.37
N ARG A 247 -1.79 5.10 0.64
CA ARG A 247 -0.71 5.35 1.58
C ARG A 247 0.61 5.23 0.85
N ILE A 248 1.48 6.23 1.02
CA ILE A 248 2.76 6.32 0.33
C ILE A 248 3.87 6.28 1.37
N ASP A 249 4.81 5.37 1.19
CA ASP A 249 5.87 5.09 2.13
C ASP A 249 7.20 5.65 1.60
N PHE A 250 7.93 6.33 2.49
CA PHE A 250 9.21 6.99 2.22
C PHE A 250 10.27 6.60 3.24
N LEU A 251 11.53 6.76 2.86
CA LEU A 251 12.67 6.69 3.76
C LEU A 251 13.44 8.01 3.69
N LEU A 252 13.67 8.64 4.84
CA LEU A 252 14.43 9.88 4.96
C LEU A 252 15.83 9.55 5.51
N ASP A 253 16.86 9.77 4.68
CA ASP A 253 18.26 9.66 5.05
C ASP A 253 18.88 11.06 5.04
N GLU A 254 19.32 11.56 6.20
CA GLU A 254 19.77 12.93 6.40
C GLU A 254 18.79 13.96 5.80
N SER A 255 18.95 14.31 4.53
CA SER A 255 18.09 15.27 3.80
C SER A 255 17.47 14.70 2.53
N THR A 256 17.76 13.44 2.18
CA THR A 256 17.24 12.82 0.96
C THR A 256 16.02 11.97 1.28
N ILE A 257 14.92 12.26 0.59
CA ILE A 257 13.66 11.54 0.70
C ILE A 257 13.58 10.53 -0.42
N TYR A 258 13.61 9.24 -0.06
CA TYR A 258 13.48 8.13 -1.02
C TYR A 258 12.07 7.56 -1.00
N PHE A 259 11.45 7.46 -2.16
CA PHE A 259 10.18 6.74 -2.33
C PHE A 259 10.41 5.22 -2.19
N LEU A 260 9.57 4.55 -1.44
CA LEU A 260 9.62 3.11 -1.25
C LEU A 260 8.51 2.39 -2.02
N GLU A 261 7.25 2.69 -1.73
CA GLU A 261 6.08 2.03 -2.33
C GLU A 261 4.79 2.83 -2.12
N VAL A 262 3.74 2.47 -2.87
CA VAL A 262 2.36 2.93 -2.67
C VAL A 262 1.49 1.74 -2.29
N ASN A 263 0.70 1.89 -1.24
CA ASN A 263 -0.30 0.93 -0.82
C ASN A 263 -1.69 1.45 -1.21
N THR A 264 -2.34 0.78 -2.16
CA THR A 264 -3.66 1.18 -2.68
C THR A 264 -4.82 0.69 -1.82
N LEU A 265 -4.64 -0.37 -1.03
CA LEU A 265 -5.57 -0.84 -0.01
C LEU A 265 -4.86 -0.98 1.34
N PRO A 266 -4.48 0.15 1.97
CA PRO A 266 -3.75 0.12 3.23
C PRO A 266 -4.61 -0.45 4.36
N GLY A 267 -3.98 -0.93 5.44
CA GLY A 267 -4.69 -1.40 6.63
C GLY A 267 -5.64 -0.35 7.21
N LEU A 268 -6.82 -0.80 7.61
CA LEU A 268 -7.93 0.04 8.06
C LEU A 268 -8.48 -0.41 9.43
N THR A 269 -7.58 -0.69 10.37
CA THR A 269 -7.93 -0.77 11.80
C THR A 269 -7.62 0.57 12.47
N GLN A 270 -8.16 0.83 13.64
CA GLN A 270 -7.89 2.07 14.38
C GLN A 270 -6.37 2.30 14.65
N THR A 271 -5.58 1.23 14.69
CA THR A 271 -4.14 1.30 14.91
C THR A 271 -3.31 1.36 13.63
N SER A 272 -3.96 1.27 12.46
CA SER A 272 -3.29 1.28 11.15
C SER A 272 -2.74 2.66 10.78
N LEU A 273 -1.79 2.68 9.85
CA LEU A 273 -1.04 3.90 9.49
C LEU A 273 -1.89 4.94 8.75
N LEU A 274 -2.79 4.54 7.83
CA LEU A 274 -3.66 5.50 7.16
C LEU A 274 -4.60 6.23 8.15
N PRO A 275 -5.29 5.55 9.10
CA PRO A 275 -6.02 6.24 10.17
C PRO A 275 -5.17 7.18 11.03
N LYS A 276 -3.93 6.79 11.36
CA LYS A 276 -3.01 7.68 12.10
C LYS A 276 -2.66 8.93 11.30
N SER A 277 -2.34 8.77 10.02
CA SER A 277 -2.06 9.88 9.10
C SER A 277 -3.27 10.82 8.99
N ALA A 278 -4.47 10.28 8.81
CA ALA A 278 -5.71 11.05 8.73
C ALA A 278 -6.03 11.77 10.05
N SER A 279 -5.73 11.17 11.20
CA SER A 279 -5.96 11.79 12.51
C SER A 279 -5.15 13.07 12.72
N CYS A 280 -3.96 13.20 12.11
CA CYS A 280 -3.17 14.43 12.12
C CYS A 280 -3.91 15.59 11.41
N SER A 281 -4.84 15.28 10.52
CA SER A 281 -5.69 16.26 9.81
C SER A 281 -7.08 16.40 10.44
N GLY A 282 -7.29 15.84 11.64
CA GLY A 282 -8.52 15.97 12.42
C GLY A 282 -9.59 14.93 12.14
N TYR A 283 -9.34 13.91 11.32
CA TYR A 283 -10.30 12.83 11.09
C TYR A 283 -10.30 11.86 12.29
N ASP A 284 -11.47 11.62 12.86
CA ASP A 284 -11.72 10.40 13.61
C ASP A 284 -11.93 9.21 12.65
N PHE A 285 -12.00 7.99 13.19
CA PHE A 285 -12.11 6.80 12.35
C PHE A 285 -13.42 6.72 11.56
N LYS A 286 -14.53 7.28 12.09
CA LYS A 286 -15.82 7.33 11.41
C LYS A 286 -15.81 8.34 10.27
N GLN A 287 -15.27 9.52 10.53
CA GLN A 287 -15.10 10.56 9.52
C GLN A 287 -14.20 10.07 8.39
N LEU A 288 -13.12 9.35 8.73
CA LEU A 288 -12.27 8.69 7.74
C LEU A 288 -13.07 7.66 6.90
N ALA A 289 -13.81 6.75 7.54
CA ALA A 289 -14.59 5.74 6.83
C ALA A 289 -15.58 6.38 5.82
N ARG A 290 -16.23 7.48 6.21
CA ARG A 290 -17.10 8.28 5.31
C ARG A 290 -16.32 8.87 4.13
N ALA A 291 -15.15 9.46 4.40
CA ALA A 291 -14.31 10.03 3.35
C ALA A 291 -13.85 8.98 2.33
N LEU A 292 -13.51 7.76 2.80
CA LEU A 292 -13.05 6.67 1.95
C LEU A 292 -14.10 6.17 0.94
N VAL A 293 -15.39 6.37 1.19
CA VAL A 293 -16.47 5.94 0.29
C VAL A 293 -17.01 7.07 -0.59
N GLN A 294 -16.67 8.31 -0.30
CA GLN A 294 -17.27 9.49 -0.94
C GLN A 294 -17.08 9.52 -2.46
N GLY A 295 -15.85 9.33 -2.93
CA GLY A 295 -15.54 9.32 -4.36
C GLY A 295 -16.27 8.20 -5.11
N ALA A 296 -16.31 7.01 -4.52
CA ALA A 296 -17.03 5.88 -5.10
C ALA A 296 -18.56 6.10 -5.11
N GLN A 297 -19.12 6.78 -4.10
CA GLN A 297 -20.54 7.15 -4.12
C GLN A 297 -20.87 8.14 -5.23
N MET A 298 -19.99 9.09 -5.52
CA MET A 298 -20.16 10.01 -6.67
C MET A 298 -20.18 9.23 -7.98
N ARG A 299 -19.20 8.36 -8.21
CA ARG A 299 -19.13 7.49 -9.40
C ARG A 299 -20.34 6.56 -9.51
N PHE A 300 -20.87 6.07 -8.39
CA PHE A 300 -22.09 5.26 -8.39
C PHE A 300 -23.31 6.06 -8.83
N ARG A 301 -23.47 7.30 -8.35
CA ARG A 301 -24.56 8.20 -8.74
C ARG A 301 -24.46 8.58 -10.22
N GLU A 302 -23.27 8.91 -10.70
CA GLU A 302 -23.05 9.23 -12.12
C GLU A 302 -23.40 8.06 -13.05
N ARG A 303 -23.09 6.84 -12.62
CA ARG A 303 -23.33 5.64 -13.44
C ARG A 303 -24.78 5.13 -13.38
N TYR A 304 -25.41 5.18 -12.22
CA TYR A 304 -26.69 4.54 -11.94
C TYR A 304 -27.75 5.47 -11.34
N GLY A 305 -27.41 6.73 -11.09
CA GLY A 305 -28.37 7.72 -10.61
C GLY A 305 -29.37 8.04 -11.73
N THR A 306 -30.65 7.90 -11.46
CA THR A 306 -31.68 8.59 -12.24
C THR A 306 -31.70 10.04 -11.78
N GLU A 307 -31.79 10.98 -12.74
CA GLU A 307 -32.03 12.40 -12.49
C GLU A 307 -33.15 12.63 -11.47
#